data_ce5af307d9e91fc9706f928c2a8ffa78
#
_entry.id   ce5af307d9e91fc9706f928c2a8ffa78
#
_cell.length_a   1.000
_cell.length_b   1.000
_cell.length_c   1.000
_cell.angle_alpha   90.00
_cell.angle_beta   90.00
_cell.angle_gamma   90.00
#
_symmetry.space_group_name_H-M   'P 1'
#
loop_
_entity.id
_entity.type
_entity.pdbx_description
1 polymer ?
#
loop_
_entity_poly.entity_id
_entity_poly.type
_entity_poly.pdbx_seq_one_letter_code
_entity_poly.pdbx_strand_id
1 'polypeptide(L)'
;MSPITGSVQHRCTRLGIASLSYLWRRDQKELYTEMLSSGLVAIIIKVAVMGLSPRKHLGLTMEQLFPTVCKLNNEIGMNICGEGGEFESFTLDCPLFKKRIIIDESEVVIHSDDAFAEVGFLRLKAMHLEDKQMSLSLIKNCKEQTCYFCCDDIENVPEESTHEQATKVSSNTDQPELPIITFSCGFLECKGSNNKAALKTDGFMWISEVCAYASPGSSVEEVTATAMNKLAEEVCRLDASLEDVIIVNLFIKDMKHFGKVNSVYKKFFPLNPPARACVELDLNEDILLKMDCLVYNQPSAKDFDNDDFDCIPVREAMHVQSISYWAPANIGPYSQAVKAGALMFVSGNIGLWPASMKLVDGGVSTQAALSLRHVDRIVSAFSAHGNLRNTLSGVCYLTCAQHIPVARKAWSLATRAKRALDDDSSDDVDGLMAYIVVPNLPKEALVEWQVACSQNAPRTWKHYSSSLFQSGCTLDFKSVYETAGAISSCVVNCSIVSSEINLDDVMPSFIKELQRISIQNGFLSTHLLLLRIFYLKSALRRREVEMEVFLSRTLQDLLPSQVRISLLPVEGLGDNAVIMISCHFHK
;
A
#
# COMPACT_ATOMS: atom_id res chain seq x y z
N MET A 1 6.20 -9.47 -12.56
CA MET A 1 7.57 -8.90 -12.79
C MET A 1 8.28 -9.70 -13.85
N SER A 2 9.02 -9.08 -14.78
CA SER A 2 9.90 -9.85 -15.63
C SER A 2 10.99 -10.49 -14.75
N PRO A 3 11.36 -11.77 -14.96
CA PRO A 3 12.38 -12.47 -14.17
C PRO A 3 13.73 -11.73 -14.14
N ILE A 4 14.03 -10.96 -15.18
CA ILE A 4 15.28 -10.21 -15.34
C ILE A 4 15.37 -9.03 -14.37
N THR A 5 14.28 -8.26 -14.20
CA THR A 5 14.25 -7.10 -13.28
C THR A 5 14.42 -7.53 -11.83
N GLY A 6 13.80 -8.62 -11.40
CA GLY A 6 13.97 -9.18 -10.06
C GLY A 6 15.42 -9.60 -9.77
N SER A 7 16.10 -10.20 -10.75
CA SER A 7 17.51 -10.64 -10.62
C SER A 7 18.48 -9.45 -10.46
N VAL A 8 18.34 -8.38 -11.25
CA VAL A 8 19.20 -7.18 -11.17
C VAL A 8 18.98 -6.46 -9.85
N GLN A 9 17.73 -6.22 -9.46
CA GLN A 9 17.36 -5.58 -8.21
C GLN A 9 17.94 -6.31 -6.99
N HIS A 10 17.82 -7.65 -6.95
CA HIS A 10 18.37 -8.47 -5.87
C HIS A 10 19.91 -8.36 -5.78
N ARG A 11 20.61 -8.36 -6.92
CA ARG A 11 22.07 -8.18 -6.96
C ARG A 11 22.47 -6.80 -6.46
N CYS A 12 21.80 -5.74 -6.90
CA CYS A 12 22.05 -4.37 -6.42
C CYS A 12 21.89 -4.27 -4.90
N THR A 13 20.78 -4.80 -4.36
CA THR A 13 20.52 -4.79 -2.92
C THR A 13 21.60 -5.54 -2.13
N ARG A 14 22.07 -6.70 -2.63
CA ARG A 14 23.15 -7.46 -2.01
C ARG A 14 24.47 -6.68 -1.96
N LEU A 15 24.72 -5.85 -2.97
CA LEU A 15 25.92 -5.01 -3.07
C LEU A 15 25.77 -3.65 -2.36
N GLY A 16 24.61 -3.36 -1.76
CA GLY A 16 24.34 -2.08 -1.10
C GLY A 16 24.22 -0.90 -2.04
N ILE A 17 23.90 -1.12 -3.33
CA ILE A 17 23.71 -0.09 -4.33
C ILE A 17 22.24 0.01 -4.74
N ALA A 18 21.79 1.23 -5.09
CA ALA A 18 20.44 1.46 -5.58
C ALA A 18 20.33 1.11 -7.07
N SER A 19 19.31 0.32 -7.43
CA SER A 19 18.94 0.08 -8.81
C SER A 19 18.07 1.24 -9.32
N LEU A 20 18.46 1.85 -10.42
CA LEU A 20 17.71 2.93 -11.07
C LEU A 20 16.92 2.34 -12.26
N SER A 21 15.60 2.36 -12.18
CA SER A 21 14.69 1.77 -13.17
C SER A 21 13.65 2.79 -13.62
N TYR A 22 14.07 3.97 -14.02
CA TYR A 22 13.21 5.11 -14.33
C TYR A 22 12.22 4.86 -15.48
N LEU A 23 12.56 3.95 -16.40
CA LEU A 23 11.68 3.59 -17.54
C LEU A 23 10.68 2.48 -17.17
N TRP A 24 10.85 1.82 -16.04
CA TRP A 24 10.04 0.67 -15.67
C TRP A 24 8.57 1.07 -15.44
N ARG A 25 7.65 0.35 -16.10
CA ARG A 25 6.20 0.57 -16.07
C ARG A 25 5.75 1.99 -16.52
N ARG A 26 6.58 2.68 -17.31
CA ARG A 26 6.13 3.89 -17.98
C ARG A 26 5.17 3.54 -19.12
N ASP A 27 4.15 4.34 -19.32
CA ASP A 27 3.35 4.26 -20.55
C ASP A 27 4.24 4.51 -21.76
N GLN A 28 4.16 3.64 -22.77
CA GLN A 28 5.07 3.67 -23.91
C GLN A 28 4.88 4.91 -24.77
N LYS A 29 3.63 5.33 -24.97
CA LYS A 29 3.30 6.50 -25.79
C LYS A 29 3.72 7.80 -25.09
N GLU A 30 3.46 7.91 -23.79
CA GLU A 30 3.92 9.04 -22.97
C GLU A 30 5.45 9.10 -22.97
N LEU A 31 6.13 7.97 -22.75
CA LEU A 31 7.58 7.90 -22.74
C LEU A 31 8.19 8.34 -24.09
N TYR A 32 7.61 7.85 -25.20
CA TYR A 32 8.08 8.24 -26.54
C TYR A 32 7.87 9.74 -26.79
N THR A 33 6.72 10.29 -26.38
CA THR A 33 6.45 11.73 -26.48
C THR A 33 7.41 12.56 -25.63
N GLU A 34 7.75 12.09 -24.43
CA GLU A 34 8.73 12.72 -23.55
C GLU A 34 10.13 12.72 -24.19
N MET A 35 10.56 11.60 -24.78
CA MET A 35 11.84 11.53 -25.50
C MET A 35 11.92 12.57 -26.62
N LEU A 36 10.87 12.72 -27.43
CA LEU A 36 10.80 13.74 -28.48
C LEU A 36 10.85 15.15 -27.90
N SER A 37 10.06 15.43 -26.88
CA SER A 37 9.99 16.78 -26.26
C SER A 37 11.27 17.17 -25.50
N SER A 38 12.05 16.18 -25.06
CA SER A 38 13.34 16.40 -24.39
C SER A 38 14.46 16.87 -25.34
N GLY A 39 14.19 16.97 -26.64
CA GLY A 39 15.17 17.35 -27.65
C GLY A 39 16.10 16.20 -28.08
N LEU A 40 15.67 14.94 -27.86
CA LEU A 40 16.36 13.78 -28.40
C LEU A 40 16.10 13.68 -29.90
N VAL A 41 17.18 13.64 -30.69
CA VAL A 41 17.14 13.39 -32.15
C VAL A 41 17.78 12.04 -32.42
N ALA A 42 16.98 11.07 -32.82
CA ALA A 42 17.46 9.73 -33.18
C ALA A 42 16.79 9.26 -34.48
N ILE A 43 17.48 8.42 -35.21
CA ILE A 43 17.00 7.78 -36.44
C ILE A 43 16.88 6.28 -36.27
N ILE A 44 16.01 5.68 -37.06
CA ILE A 44 15.81 4.22 -37.06
C ILE A 44 16.91 3.58 -37.88
N ILE A 45 17.67 2.68 -37.27
CA ILE A 45 18.80 2.01 -37.89
C ILE A 45 18.55 0.51 -38.14
N LYS A 46 17.51 -0.08 -37.55
CA LYS A 46 17.11 -1.47 -37.80
C LYS A 46 15.60 -1.59 -37.62
N VAL A 47 14.99 -2.43 -38.44
CA VAL A 47 13.59 -2.86 -38.32
C VAL A 47 13.49 -4.36 -38.46
N ALA A 48 12.61 -5.01 -37.65
CA ALA A 48 12.47 -6.46 -37.59
C ALA A 48 11.06 -6.87 -37.11
N VAL A 49 10.01 -6.18 -37.56
CA VAL A 49 8.62 -6.45 -37.15
C VAL A 49 7.67 -6.29 -38.32
N MET A 50 6.57 -7.04 -38.28
CA MET A 50 5.47 -6.90 -39.25
C MET A 50 4.91 -5.46 -39.22
N GLY A 51 4.76 -4.86 -40.41
CA GLY A 51 4.28 -3.48 -40.59
C GLY A 51 5.38 -2.44 -40.71
N LEU A 52 6.64 -2.72 -40.33
CA LEU A 52 7.78 -1.88 -40.64
C LEU A 52 8.59 -2.47 -41.79
N SER A 53 8.85 -1.67 -42.83
CA SER A 53 9.66 -2.06 -43.97
C SER A 53 11.01 -1.33 -43.96
N PRO A 54 12.15 -2.04 -44.16
CA PRO A 54 13.48 -1.39 -44.22
C PRO A 54 13.55 -0.28 -45.25
N ARG A 55 12.91 -0.46 -46.39
CA ARG A 55 12.92 0.51 -47.49
C ARG A 55 12.19 1.79 -47.21
N LYS A 56 11.24 1.78 -46.27
CA LYS A 56 10.39 2.93 -45.96
C LYS A 56 10.74 3.59 -44.63
N HIS A 57 11.23 2.83 -43.66
CA HIS A 57 11.32 3.28 -42.29
C HIS A 57 12.74 3.43 -41.76
N LEU A 58 13.74 2.79 -42.38
CA LEU A 58 15.15 3.05 -42.03
C LEU A 58 15.56 4.46 -42.40
N GLY A 59 16.29 5.12 -41.51
CA GLY A 59 16.72 6.52 -41.65
C GLY A 59 15.67 7.56 -41.27
N LEU A 60 14.41 7.17 -41.02
CA LEU A 60 13.42 8.09 -40.47
C LEU A 60 13.81 8.49 -39.04
N THR A 61 13.52 9.72 -38.68
CA THR A 61 13.62 10.15 -37.27
C THR A 61 12.53 9.47 -36.42
N MET A 62 12.76 9.39 -35.11
CA MET A 62 11.74 8.92 -34.17
C MET A 62 10.45 9.72 -34.29
N GLU A 63 10.53 11.06 -34.48
CA GLU A 63 9.35 11.91 -34.70
C GLU A 63 8.56 11.50 -35.95
N GLN A 64 9.24 11.23 -37.05
CA GLN A 64 8.61 10.80 -38.30
C GLN A 64 7.99 9.39 -38.18
N LEU A 65 8.59 8.51 -37.38
CA LEU A 65 8.10 7.15 -37.17
C LEU A 65 6.91 7.09 -36.20
N PHE A 66 6.76 8.03 -35.28
CA PHE A 66 5.79 8.01 -34.17
C PHE A 66 4.34 7.67 -34.58
N PRO A 67 3.76 8.29 -35.63
CA PRO A 67 2.39 7.93 -36.04
C PRO A 67 2.26 6.45 -36.47
N THR A 68 3.31 5.90 -37.10
CA THR A 68 3.32 4.52 -37.56
C THR A 68 3.37 3.53 -36.39
N VAL A 69 4.24 3.77 -35.42
CA VAL A 69 4.34 2.88 -34.25
C VAL A 69 3.08 2.92 -33.37
N CYS A 70 2.44 4.07 -33.22
CA CYS A 70 1.16 4.18 -32.54
C CYS A 70 0.05 3.39 -33.24
N LYS A 71 0.01 3.44 -34.58
CA LYS A 71 -0.94 2.65 -35.37
C LYS A 71 -0.70 1.15 -35.19
N LEU A 72 0.54 0.70 -35.32
CA LEU A 72 0.92 -0.72 -35.18
C LEU A 72 0.71 -1.23 -33.75
N ASN A 73 0.91 -0.38 -32.74
CA ASN A 73 0.57 -0.75 -31.37
C ASN A 73 -0.93 -1.06 -31.21
N ASN A 74 -1.81 -0.23 -31.78
CA ASN A 74 -3.26 -0.44 -31.74
C ASN A 74 -3.71 -1.67 -32.54
N GLU A 75 -3.05 -1.98 -33.67
CA GLU A 75 -3.45 -3.06 -34.59
C GLU A 75 -2.90 -4.44 -34.16
N ILE A 76 -1.66 -4.50 -33.70
CA ILE A 76 -0.96 -5.77 -33.43
C ILE A 76 -0.25 -5.81 -32.07
N GLY A 77 -0.42 -4.79 -31.20
CA GLY A 77 0.21 -4.76 -29.89
C GLY A 77 1.73 -4.52 -29.92
N MET A 78 2.28 -3.96 -31.02
CA MET A 78 3.70 -3.66 -31.16
C MET A 78 4.17 -2.73 -30.06
N ASN A 79 5.38 -2.94 -29.49
CA ASN A 79 5.96 -2.01 -28.52
C ASN A 79 6.32 -0.68 -29.19
N ILE A 80 5.74 0.45 -28.72
CA ILE A 80 5.94 1.78 -29.31
C ILE A 80 7.41 2.22 -29.22
N CYS A 81 8.13 1.83 -28.15
CA CYS A 81 9.53 2.19 -27.94
C CYS A 81 10.53 1.18 -28.55
N GLY A 82 10.06 0.08 -29.16
CA GLY A 82 10.93 -0.92 -29.80
C GLY A 82 11.63 -1.87 -28.84
N GLU A 83 11.24 -1.94 -27.58
CA GLU A 83 11.90 -2.74 -26.53
C GLU A 83 11.74 -4.25 -26.70
N GLY A 84 10.87 -4.72 -27.58
CA GLY A 84 10.73 -6.12 -27.98
C GLY A 84 11.64 -6.54 -29.13
N GLY A 85 12.49 -5.63 -29.64
CA GLY A 85 13.36 -5.88 -30.79
C GLY A 85 12.73 -5.51 -32.14
N GLU A 86 11.59 -4.82 -32.13
CA GLU A 86 10.84 -4.41 -33.32
C GLU A 86 11.62 -3.46 -34.20
N PHE A 87 12.36 -2.54 -33.60
CA PHE A 87 13.29 -1.64 -34.25
C PHE A 87 14.41 -1.21 -33.31
N GLU A 88 15.50 -0.70 -33.90
CA GLU A 88 16.59 -0.06 -33.15
C GLU A 88 16.81 1.37 -33.65
N SER A 89 17.15 2.27 -32.74
CA SER A 89 17.44 3.68 -33.04
C SER A 89 18.89 4.03 -32.76
N PHE A 90 19.38 5.08 -33.43
CA PHE A 90 20.70 5.64 -33.21
C PHE A 90 20.57 7.14 -32.95
N THR A 91 21.03 7.56 -31.76
CA THR A 91 20.95 8.96 -31.32
C THR A 91 21.98 9.82 -32.04
N LEU A 92 21.50 10.82 -32.77
CA LEU A 92 22.33 11.82 -33.48
C LEU A 92 22.61 13.05 -32.65
N ASP A 93 21.63 13.46 -31.83
CA ASP A 93 21.76 14.61 -30.94
C ASP A 93 20.87 14.46 -29.70
N CYS A 94 21.29 15.09 -28.61
CA CYS A 94 20.46 15.32 -27.42
C CYS A 94 21.02 16.54 -26.66
N PRO A 95 20.26 17.12 -25.69
CA PRO A 95 20.72 18.28 -24.94
C PRO A 95 22.06 18.11 -24.20
N LEU A 96 22.43 16.85 -23.89
CA LEU A 96 23.70 16.54 -23.20
C LEU A 96 24.90 16.42 -24.11
N PHE A 97 24.70 16.27 -25.43
CA PHE A 97 25.79 16.19 -26.38
C PHE A 97 26.44 17.54 -26.61
N LYS A 98 27.78 17.58 -26.61
CA LYS A 98 28.55 18.77 -26.95
C LYS A 98 28.56 19.05 -28.46
N LYS A 99 28.48 18.01 -29.26
CA LYS A 99 28.44 18.04 -30.72
C LYS A 99 27.32 17.12 -31.20
N ARG A 100 26.75 17.41 -32.37
CA ARG A 100 25.80 16.52 -33.03
C ARG A 100 26.49 15.63 -34.05
N ILE A 101 25.93 14.46 -34.29
CA ILE A 101 26.42 13.53 -35.30
C ILE A 101 25.68 13.80 -36.60
N ILE A 102 26.43 13.99 -37.70
CA ILE A 102 25.90 14.12 -39.05
C ILE A 102 26.28 12.87 -39.82
N ILE A 103 25.29 12.26 -40.47
CA ILE A 103 25.52 11.12 -41.33
C ILE A 103 25.74 11.63 -42.75
N ASP A 104 26.94 11.37 -43.29
CA ASP A 104 27.33 11.78 -44.64
C ASP A 104 26.94 10.73 -45.68
N GLU A 105 27.10 9.46 -45.32
CA GLU A 105 26.80 8.34 -46.23
C GLU A 105 26.21 7.16 -45.43
N SER A 106 25.12 6.60 -45.95
CA SER A 106 24.53 5.39 -45.43
C SER A 106 23.90 4.56 -46.53
N GLU A 107 23.69 3.26 -46.28
CA GLU A 107 22.98 2.38 -47.19
C GLU A 107 22.02 1.45 -46.45
N VAL A 108 20.89 1.16 -47.08
CA VAL A 108 19.92 0.19 -46.56
C VAL A 108 20.37 -1.23 -46.93
N VAL A 109 20.52 -2.10 -45.95
CA VAL A 109 20.87 -3.51 -46.12
C VAL A 109 19.68 -4.34 -45.70
N ILE A 110 19.15 -5.14 -46.63
CA ILE A 110 18.11 -6.12 -46.37
C ILE A 110 18.79 -7.39 -45.87
N HIS A 111 18.45 -7.82 -44.67
CA HIS A 111 18.96 -9.03 -44.05
C HIS A 111 18.05 -10.24 -44.37
N SER A 112 16.72 -10.03 -44.32
CA SER A 112 15.71 -11.00 -44.70
C SER A 112 14.55 -10.28 -45.37
N ASP A 113 14.10 -10.79 -46.52
CA ASP A 113 12.93 -10.28 -47.23
C ASP A 113 11.70 -11.18 -47.03
N ASP A 114 11.52 -11.65 -45.79
CA ASP A 114 10.34 -12.41 -45.39
C ASP A 114 9.06 -11.62 -45.69
N ALA A 115 8.07 -12.26 -46.29
CA ALA A 115 6.83 -11.62 -46.71
C ALA A 115 5.99 -11.02 -45.58
N PHE A 116 6.20 -11.47 -44.35
CA PHE A 116 5.46 -11.01 -43.17
C PHE A 116 6.24 -9.99 -42.34
N ALA A 117 7.56 -10.16 -42.20
CA ALA A 117 8.42 -9.29 -41.41
C ALA A 117 9.79 -9.14 -42.08
N GLU A 118 9.92 -8.16 -42.98
CA GLU A 118 11.23 -7.81 -43.55
C GLU A 118 12.18 -7.37 -42.43
N VAL A 119 13.40 -7.91 -42.42
CA VAL A 119 14.46 -7.50 -41.51
C VAL A 119 15.54 -6.75 -42.30
N GLY A 120 15.85 -5.55 -41.84
CA GLY A 120 16.93 -4.76 -42.45
C GLY A 120 17.52 -3.76 -41.48
N PHE A 121 18.68 -3.26 -41.86
CA PHE A 121 19.40 -2.26 -41.07
C PHE A 121 20.05 -1.18 -41.97
N LEU A 122 20.29 -0.03 -41.38
CA LEU A 122 20.99 1.09 -42.02
C LEU A 122 22.48 0.96 -41.69
N ARG A 123 23.30 0.69 -42.72
CA ARG A 123 24.75 0.67 -42.60
C ARG A 123 25.24 2.12 -42.70
N LEU A 124 25.82 2.65 -41.64
CA LEU A 124 26.45 3.97 -41.61
C LEU A 124 27.88 3.86 -42.16
N LYS A 125 28.18 4.54 -43.29
CA LYS A 125 29.48 4.46 -43.97
C LYS A 125 30.40 5.59 -43.60
N ALA A 126 29.84 6.82 -43.53
CA ALA A 126 30.59 8.00 -43.19
C ALA A 126 29.75 8.91 -42.26
N MET A 127 30.41 9.46 -41.27
CA MET A 127 29.81 10.39 -40.29
C MET A 127 30.86 11.39 -39.84
N HIS A 128 30.40 12.61 -39.47
CA HIS A 128 31.26 13.58 -38.82
C HIS A 128 30.55 14.25 -37.63
N LEU A 129 31.32 14.96 -36.82
CA LEU A 129 30.81 15.71 -35.67
C LEU A 129 30.74 17.19 -36.01
N GLU A 130 29.57 17.80 -35.79
CA GLU A 130 29.36 19.22 -35.97
C GLU A 130 29.16 19.90 -34.61
N ASP A 131 29.76 21.09 -34.47
CA ASP A 131 29.60 21.88 -33.24
C ASP A 131 28.19 22.44 -33.15
N LYS A 132 27.61 22.44 -31.97
CA LYS A 132 26.30 23.03 -31.71
C LYS A 132 26.39 24.19 -30.72
N GLN A 133 25.57 25.19 -30.94
CA GLN A 133 25.42 26.27 -29.96
C GLN A 133 24.64 25.72 -28.75
N MET A 134 25.30 25.61 -27.59
CA MET A 134 24.63 25.20 -26.36
C MET A 134 23.66 26.29 -25.89
N SER A 135 22.37 26.00 -25.98
CA SER A 135 21.34 26.84 -25.37
C SER A 135 21.21 26.48 -23.89
N LEU A 136 21.69 27.36 -23.00
CA LEU A 136 21.53 27.23 -21.54
C LEU A 136 20.07 27.19 -21.09
N SER A 137 19.14 27.63 -21.92
CA SER A 137 17.70 27.58 -21.67
C SER A 137 17.15 26.16 -21.70
N LEU A 138 17.68 25.25 -22.55
CA LEU A 138 17.24 23.87 -22.60
C LEU A 138 17.63 23.08 -21.36
N ILE A 139 18.79 23.37 -20.76
CA ILE A 139 19.24 22.71 -19.53
C ILE A 139 18.43 23.17 -18.32
N LYS A 140 17.96 24.41 -18.27
CA LYS A 140 17.03 24.87 -17.23
C LYS A 140 15.66 24.21 -17.36
N ASN A 141 15.11 24.12 -18.56
CA ASN A 141 13.83 23.48 -18.80
C ASN A 141 13.86 21.98 -18.46
N CYS A 142 14.98 21.26 -18.72
CA CYS A 142 15.11 19.87 -18.27
C CYS A 142 15.10 19.71 -16.74
N LYS A 143 15.54 20.72 -15.98
CA LYS A 143 15.46 20.68 -14.51
C LYS A 143 14.06 21.00 -13.96
N GLU A 144 13.29 21.79 -14.69
CA GLU A 144 11.93 22.19 -14.32
C GLU A 144 10.87 21.22 -14.88
N GLN A 145 11.07 20.67 -16.08
CA GLN A 145 10.12 19.74 -16.73
C GLN A 145 10.14 18.31 -16.16
N THR A 146 11.16 17.90 -15.39
CA THR A 146 11.12 16.61 -14.68
C THR A 146 10.00 16.51 -13.64
N CYS A 147 9.29 17.61 -13.37
CA CYS A 147 8.11 17.67 -12.49
C CYS A 147 6.76 17.57 -13.23
N TYR A 148 6.68 17.83 -14.54
CA TYR A 148 5.39 18.06 -15.21
C TYR A 148 4.52 16.80 -15.38
N PHE A 149 5.10 15.62 -15.54
CA PHE A 149 4.32 14.39 -15.76
C PHE A 149 3.71 13.76 -14.49
N CYS A 150 4.04 14.30 -13.32
CA CYS A 150 3.43 13.86 -12.07
C CYS A 150 2.36 14.82 -11.52
N CYS A 151 2.18 16.00 -12.11
CA CYS A 151 1.39 17.09 -11.54
C CYS A 151 -0.01 17.23 -12.15
N ASP A 152 -0.24 16.79 -13.39
CA ASP A 152 -1.50 17.05 -14.10
C ASP A 152 -2.75 16.49 -13.39
N ASP A 153 -2.60 15.43 -12.56
CA ASP A 153 -3.70 14.88 -11.77
C ASP A 153 -3.80 15.47 -10.35
N ILE A 154 -2.80 16.24 -9.89
CA ILE A 154 -2.81 16.85 -8.56
C ILE A 154 -3.43 18.27 -8.59
N GLU A 155 -3.40 18.94 -9.74
CA GLU A 155 -3.92 20.31 -9.90
C GLU A 155 -5.46 20.40 -9.75
N ASN A 156 -6.18 19.30 -9.77
CA ASN A 156 -7.62 19.28 -9.58
C ASN A 156 -8.09 19.14 -8.11
N VAL A 157 -7.18 19.25 -7.13
CA VAL A 157 -7.58 19.40 -5.73
C VAL A 157 -7.77 20.90 -5.49
N PRO A 158 -9.00 21.41 -5.27
CA PRO A 158 -9.22 22.83 -5.04
C PRO A 158 -8.36 23.28 -3.85
N GLU A 159 -7.47 24.22 -4.07
CA GLU A 159 -6.84 25.00 -3.01
C GLU A 159 -7.94 25.80 -2.32
N GLU A 160 -8.50 25.30 -1.24
CA GLU A 160 -9.09 26.19 -0.25
C GLU A 160 -7.91 26.89 0.42
N SER A 161 -7.75 28.18 0.08
CA SER A 161 -6.77 29.08 0.63
C SER A 161 -6.97 29.18 2.16
N THR A 162 -6.28 28.36 2.89
CA THR A 162 -5.97 28.62 4.29
C THR A 162 -4.48 28.90 4.38
N HIS A 163 -4.14 30.18 4.24
CA HIS A 163 -2.92 30.73 4.81
C HIS A 163 -3.03 30.57 6.34
N GLU A 164 -2.67 29.43 6.85
CA GLU A 164 -2.37 29.29 8.27
C GLU A 164 -0.86 29.28 8.46
N GLN A 165 -0.34 30.47 8.71
CA GLN A 165 0.90 30.63 9.44
C GLN A 165 0.79 29.83 10.75
N ALA A 166 1.81 29.00 11.02
CA ALA A 166 1.98 28.32 12.28
C ALA A 166 2.17 29.37 13.39
N THR A 167 1.08 29.93 13.89
CA THR A 167 1.06 30.68 15.13
C THR A 167 1.03 29.65 16.27
N LYS A 168 2.09 29.67 17.08
CA LYS A 168 2.08 29.06 18.41
C LYS A 168 0.85 29.57 19.16
N VAL A 169 -0.18 28.76 19.26
CA VAL A 169 -1.35 29.07 20.08
C VAL A 169 -0.93 28.91 21.53
N SER A 170 -0.91 30.03 22.25
CA SER A 170 -0.78 30.06 23.69
C SER A 170 -1.95 29.30 24.31
N SER A 171 -1.63 28.46 25.28
CA SER A 171 -2.55 27.74 26.14
C SER A 171 -3.49 28.68 26.87
N ASN A 172 -4.76 28.73 26.47
CA ASN A 172 -5.93 29.00 27.33
C ASN A 172 -7.18 28.99 26.44
N THR A 173 -7.82 27.86 26.30
CA THR A 173 -9.26 27.75 25.99
C THR A 173 -9.74 26.44 26.59
N ASP A 174 -10.90 26.50 27.24
CA ASP A 174 -11.63 25.36 27.78
C ASP A 174 -11.76 24.26 26.73
N GLN A 175 -10.89 23.25 26.79
CA GLN A 175 -11.10 22.03 26.05
C GLN A 175 -12.28 21.30 26.69
N PRO A 176 -13.26 20.81 25.92
CA PRO A 176 -14.32 19.98 26.49
C PRO A 176 -13.67 18.80 27.21
N GLU A 177 -14.10 18.54 28.43
CA GLU A 177 -13.59 17.40 29.21
C GLU A 177 -13.74 16.14 28.37
N LEU A 178 -12.60 15.44 28.17
CA LEU A 178 -12.60 14.18 27.41
C LEU A 178 -13.47 13.15 28.16
N PRO A 179 -14.29 12.40 27.42
CA PRO A 179 -15.14 11.38 28.01
C PRO A 179 -14.33 10.29 28.71
N ILE A 180 -14.85 9.76 29.80
CA ILE A 180 -14.18 8.77 30.65
C ILE A 180 -14.71 7.38 30.30
N ILE A 181 -13.79 6.43 30.09
CA ILE A 181 -14.10 5.04 29.92
C ILE A 181 -13.97 4.33 31.28
N THR A 182 -15.05 3.70 31.74
CA THR A 182 -15.07 2.88 32.97
C THR A 182 -15.36 1.41 32.64
N PHE A 183 -14.86 0.51 33.49
CA PHE A 183 -15.10 -0.93 33.43
C PHE A 183 -14.76 -1.56 34.79
N SER A 184 -15.40 -2.70 35.12
CA SER A 184 -15.09 -3.43 36.34
C SER A 184 -13.84 -4.28 36.17
N CYS A 185 -12.86 -4.08 37.04
CA CYS A 185 -11.69 -4.94 37.14
C CYS A 185 -11.78 -5.81 38.40
N GLY A 186 -12.12 -7.09 38.24
CA GLY A 186 -11.97 -8.05 39.32
C GLY A 186 -10.47 -8.37 39.51
N PHE A 187 -9.98 -8.34 40.74
CA PHE A 187 -8.62 -8.75 41.07
C PHE A 187 -8.34 -10.16 40.54
N LEU A 188 -7.50 -10.27 39.56
CA LEU A 188 -6.98 -11.56 39.05
C LEU A 188 -5.49 -11.42 38.72
N GLU A 189 -4.74 -12.38 39.25
CA GLU A 189 -3.37 -12.63 38.79
C GLU A 189 -3.35 -12.83 37.26
N CYS A 190 -2.55 -12.05 36.57
CA CYS A 190 -2.27 -12.23 35.15
C CYS A 190 -1.67 -13.62 34.92
N LYS A 191 -2.48 -14.64 34.73
CA LYS A 191 -2.04 -15.88 34.13
C LYS A 191 -1.72 -15.57 32.69
N GLY A 192 -0.45 -15.77 32.31
CA GLY A 192 0.07 -15.53 30.99
C GLY A 192 -0.92 -15.98 29.92
N SER A 193 -1.18 -15.14 28.95
CA SER A 193 -2.04 -15.38 27.80
C SER A 193 -1.66 -16.74 27.20
N ASN A 194 -2.50 -17.74 27.35
CA ASN A 194 -2.44 -18.96 26.57
C ASN A 194 -2.79 -18.59 25.13
N ASN A 195 -1.78 -18.29 24.33
CA ASN A 195 -1.90 -18.12 22.88
C ASN A 195 -2.31 -19.47 22.28
N LYS A 196 -3.62 -19.77 22.27
CA LYS A 196 -4.14 -20.91 21.54
C LYS A 196 -4.15 -20.54 20.06
N ALA A 197 -3.65 -21.46 19.23
CA ALA A 197 -3.66 -21.33 17.78
C ALA A 197 -5.05 -20.94 17.26
N ALA A 198 -5.11 -19.97 16.35
CA ALA A 198 -6.33 -19.63 15.63
C ALA A 198 -6.76 -20.82 14.76
N LEU A 199 -8.06 -21.05 14.63
CA LEU A 199 -8.60 -22.06 13.73
C LEU A 199 -8.25 -21.69 12.27
N LYS A 200 -7.87 -22.70 11.47
CA LYS A 200 -7.68 -22.56 10.04
C LYS A 200 -9.02 -22.28 9.39
N THR A 201 -9.18 -21.09 8.83
CA THR A 201 -10.25 -20.74 7.91
C THR A 201 -9.58 -20.37 6.59
N ASP A 202 -9.76 -21.17 5.56
CA ASP A 202 -9.13 -21.01 4.23
C ASP A 202 -7.62 -20.72 4.26
N GLY A 203 -6.91 -21.17 5.29
CA GLY A 203 -5.47 -21.00 5.45
C GLY A 203 -5.03 -19.69 6.11
N PHE A 204 -5.94 -18.78 6.45
CA PHE A 204 -5.58 -17.52 7.11
C PHE A 204 -5.60 -17.66 8.64
N MET A 205 -4.56 -17.13 9.29
CA MET A 205 -4.39 -17.18 10.74
C MET A 205 -3.82 -15.87 11.26
N TRP A 206 -4.45 -15.27 12.27
CA TRP A 206 -3.94 -14.06 12.91
C TRP A 206 -3.12 -14.38 14.15
N ILE A 207 -2.01 -13.65 14.30
CA ILE A 207 -1.19 -13.55 15.50
C ILE A 207 -1.27 -12.11 15.98
N SER A 208 -1.58 -11.88 17.24
CA SER A 208 -1.68 -10.53 17.83
C SER A 208 -0.84 -10.41 19.10
N GLU A 209 -0.64 -9.18 19.57
CA GLU A 209 0.03 -8.87 20.83
C GLU A 209 1.48 -9.40 20.94
N VAL A 210 2.17 -9.56 19.82
CA VAL A 210 3.58 -9.92 19.83
C VAL A 210 4.40 -8.72 20.26
N CYS A 211 4.97 -8.76 21.46
CA CYS A 211 5.80 -7.71 22.00
C CYS A 211 6.97 -8.27 22.81
N ALA A 212 7.97 -7.43 23.06
CA ALA A 212 9.03 -7.72 24.00
C ALA A 212 9.19 -6.52 24.96
N TYR A 213 9.42 -6.86 26.22
CA TYR A 213 9.62 -5.87 27.27
C TYR A 213 11.09 -5.44 27.31
N ALA A 214 11.31 -4.13 27.44
CA ALA A 214 12.64 -3.59 27.64
C ALA A 214 13.09 -3.81 29.08
N SER A 215 14.25 -4.44 29.26
CA SER A 215 14.93 -4.48 30.56
C SER A 215 15.89 -3.29 30.68
N PRO A 216 16.20 -2.80 31.89
CA PRO A 216 17.19 -1.75 32.06
C PRO A 216 18.52 -2.10 31.38
N GLY A 217 18.95 -1.24 30.44
CA GLY A 217 20.18 -1.44 29.67
C GLY A 217 20.05 -2.22 28.37
N SER A 218 18.86 -2.76 28.02
CA SER A 218 18.64 -3.43 26.74
C SER A 218 18.72 -2.45 25.58
N SER A 219 19.38 -2.82 24.49
CA SER A 219 19.34 -2.07 23.23
C SER A 219 18.02 -2.28 22.49
N VAL A 220 17.65 -1.33 21.62
CA VAL A 220 16.47 -1.46 20.75
C VAL A 220 16.58 -2.70 19.87
N GLU A 221 17.78 -2.99 19.40
CA GLU A 221 18.08 -4.15 18.56
C GLU A 221 17.83 -5.48 19.28
N GLU A 222 18.22 -5.60 20.55
CA GLU A 222 17.99 -6.80 21.38
C GLU A 222 16.52 -7.01 21.66
N VAL A 223 15.78 -5.96 22.03
CA VAL A 223 14.33 -6.03 22.27
C VAL A 223 13.61 -6.41 21.00
N THR A 224 14.01 -5.81 19.85
CA THR A 224 13.45 -6.15 18.54
C THR A 224 13.71 -7.62 18.19
N ALA A 225 14.93 -8.12 18.40
CA ALA A 225 15.26 -9.52 18.13
C ALA A 225 14.42 -10.47 19.01
N THR A 226 14.20 -10.12 20.28
CA THR A 226 13.35 -10.90 21.18
C THR A 226 11.89 -10.96 20.68
N ALA A 227 11.33 -9.83 20.24
CA ALA A 227 9.98 -9.80 19.68
C ALA A 227 9.87 -10.60 18.38
N MET A 228 10.88 -10.50 17.50
CA MET A 228 10.91 -11.25 16.25
C MET A 228 11.06 -12.76 16.47
N ASN A 229 11.84 -13.19 17.45
CA ASN A 229 11.92 -14.61 17.82
C ASN A 229 10.59 -15.13 18.36
N LYS A 230 9.88 -14.35 19.20
CA LYS A 230 8.52 -14.69 19.65
C LYS A 230 7.56 -14.83 18.47
N LEU A 231 7.64 -13.90 17.49
CA LEU A 231 6.83 -14.00 16.27
C LEU A 231 7.14 -15.31 15.53
N ALA A 232 8.42 -15.66 15.35
CA ALA A 232 8.81 -16.90 14.67
C ALA A 232 8.32 -18.16 15.42
N GLU A 233 8.37 -18.15 16.75
CA GLU A 233 7.84 -19.23 17.59
C GLU A 233 6.31 -19.37 17.44
N GLU A 234 5.56 -18.26 17.46
CA GLU A 234 4.12 -18.28 17.28
C GLU A 234 3.72 -18.77 15.87
N VAL A 235 4.42 -18.33 14.84
CA VAL A 235 4.23 -18.80 13.46
C VAL A 235 4.50 -20.32 13.37
N CYS A 236 5.58 -20.79 13.98
CA CYS A 236 5.91 -22.23 14.01
C CYS A 236 4.84 -23.06 14.74
N ARG A 237 4.22 -22.54 15.82
CA ARG A 237 3.09 -23.21 16.52
C ARG A 237 1.84 -23.38 15.67
N LEU A 238 1.73 -22.60 14.57
CA LEU A 238 0.65 -22.68 13.60
C LEU A 238 0.97 -23.64 12.44
N ASP A 239 2.03 -24.45 12.55
CA ASP A 239 2.55 -25.29 11.46
C ASP A 239 2.88 -24.49 10.19
N ALA A 240 3.37 -23.25 10.35
CA ALA A 240 3.74 -22.32 9.29
C ALA A 240 5.18 -21.83 9.46
N SER A 241 5.68 -21.12 8.45
CA SER A 241 6.99 -20.50 8.42
C SER A 241 6.88 -18.96 8.29
N LEU A 242 7.98 -18.25 8.54
CA LEU A 242 8.00 -16.80 8.32
C LEU A 242 7.75 -16.41 6.85
N GLU A 243 7.94 -17.31 5.90
CA GLU A 243 7.63 -17.09 4.49
C GLU A 243 6.12 -17.05 4.23
N ASP A 244 5.31 -17.62 5.14
CA ASP A 244 3.86 -17.62 5.05
C ASP A 244 3.22 -16.36 5.66
N VAL A 245 4.00 -15.50 6.30
CA VAL A 245 3.53 -14.21 6.80
C VAL A 245 3.25 -13.28 5.63
N ILE A 246 2.04 -12.75 5.54
CA ILE A 246 1.58 -11.92 4.42
C ILE A 246 1.51 -10.43 4.75
N ILE A 247 1.17 -10.08 6.00
CA ILE A 247 1.20 -8.69 6.48
C ILE A 247 1.64 -8.64 7.93
N VAL A 248 2.41 -7.62 8.27
CA VAL A 248 2.79 -7.26 9.64
C VAL A 248 2.38 -5.82 9.91
N ASN A 249 1.60 -5.59 10.96
CA ASN A 249 1.38 -4.26 11.50
C ASN A 249 2.35 -4.06 12.66
N LEU A 250 3.28 -3.14 12.48
CA LEU A 250 4.36 -2.86 13.42
C LEU A 250 4.09 -1.52 14.10
N PHE A 251 3.93 -1.56 15.41
CA PHE A 251 3.74 -0.40 16.26
C PHE A 251 5.00 -0.18 17.07
N ILE A 252 5.60 1.00 16.97
CA ILE A 252 6.83 1.34 17.70
C ILE A 252 6.59 2.52 18.62
N LYS A 253 7.27 2.56 19.75
CA LYS A 253 7.10 3.59 20.77
C LYS A 253 7.71 4.94 20.38
N ASP A 254 8.79 4.92 19.60
CA ASP A 254 9.46 6.14 19.09
C ASP A 254 9.98 5.89 17.68
N MET A 255 9.51 6.71 16.74
CA MET A 255 9.88 6.60 15.31
C MET A 255 11.39 6.79 15.06
N LYS A 256 12.12 7.41 15.98
CA LYS A 256 13.60 7.48 15.92
C LYS A 256 14.26 6.11 15.92
N HIS A 257 13.60 5.09 16.45
CA HIS A 257 14.07 3.71 16.47
C HIS A 257 13.83 2.96 15.15
N PHE A 258 13.09 3.55 14.19
CA PHE A 258 12.73 2.91 12.92
C PHE A 258 13.89 2.24 12.19
N GLY A 259 15.04 2.93 12.08
CA GLY A 259 16.23 2.37 11.42
C GLY A 259 16.82 1.15 12.14
N LYS A 260 16.89 1.19 13.48
CA LYS A 260 17.42 0.10 14.31
C LYS A 260 16.49 -1.13 14.27
N VAL A 261 15.19 -0.90 14.40
CA VAL A 261 14.16 -1.95 14.25
C VAL A 261 14.26 -2.61 12.87
N ASN A 262 14.35 -1.83 11.80
CA ASN A 262 14.48 -2.35 10.44
C ASN A 262 15.76 -3.19 10.24
N SER A 263 16.87 -2.83 10.88
CA SER A 263 18.12 -3.56 10.76
C SER A 263 18.03 -4.99 11.31
N VAL A 264 17.22 -5.19 12.35
CA VAL A 264 16.92 -6.51 12.93
C VAL A 264 15.84 -7.23 12.12
N TYR A 265 14.72 -6.56 11.85
CA TYR A 265 13.58 -7.12 11.13
C TYR A 265 13.99 -7.73 9.77
N LYS A 266 14.90 -7.08 9.03
CA LYS A 266 15.42 -7.55 7.74
C LYS A 266 16.06 -8.95 7.81
N LYS A 267 16.60 -9.34 8.97
CA LYS A 267 17.26 -10.64 9.14
C LYS A 267 16.26 -11.80 9.16
N PHE A 268 15.02 -11.54 9.58
CA PHE A 268 13.94 -12.53 9.65
C PHE A 268 13.17 -12.66 8.33
N PHE A 269 13.18 -11.62 7.49
CA PHE A 269 12.53 -11.60 6.19
C PHE A 269 13.52 -11.23 5.07
N PRO A 270 14.44 -12.12 4.70
CA PRO A 270 15.51 -11.82 3.75
C PRO A 270 15.01 -11.74 2.30
N LEU A 271 13.96 -12.49 1.95
CA LEU A 271 13.40 -12.59 0.60
C LEU A 271 11.90 -12.35 0.65
N ASN A 272 11.39 -11.60 -0.33
CA ASN A 272 9.94 -11.34 -0.49
C ASN A 272 9.22 -11.08 0.85
N PRO A 273 9.66 -10.07 1.63
CA PRO A 273 9.12 -9.79 2.95
C PRO A 273 7.59 -9.56 2.89
N PRO A 274 6.87 -9.71 4.01
CA PRO A 274 5.46 -9.41 4.07
C PRO A 274 5.17 -7.94 3.75
N ALA A 275 3.92 -7.62 3.41
CA ALA A 275 3.42 -6.25 3.44
C ALA A 275 3.52 -5.72 4.88
N ARG A 276 3.69 -4.40 5.06
CA ARG A 276 3.85 -3.80 6.39
C ARG A 276 3.35 -2.37 6.45
N ALA A 277 2.69 -2.01 7.54
CA ALA A 277 2.63 -0.64 8.04
C ALA A 277 3.49 -0.52 9.30
N CYS A 278 4.09 0.65 9.52
CA CYS A 278 4.89 0.92 10.73
C CYS A 278 4.58 2.31 11.23
N VAL A 279 3.88 2.41 12.36
CA VAL A 279 3.46 3.68 12.95
C VAL A 279 3.92 3.80 14.40
N GLU A 280 4.05 5.04 14.88
CA GLU A 280 4.34 5.30 16.28
C GLU A 280 3.04 5.24 17.10
N LEU A 281 3.08 4.58 18.25
CA LEU A 281 2.02 4.59 19.25
C LEU A 281 2.61 4.88 20.63
N ASP A 282 1.83 5.56 21.47
CA ASP A 282 2.18 5.78 22.86
C ASP A 282 2.00 4.50 23.70
N LEU A 283 2.86 3.52 23.43
CA LEU A 283 2.89 2.22 24.12
C LEU A 283 3.32 2.39 25.59
N ASN A 284 2.96 1.42 26.43
CA ASN A 284 3.40 1.36 27.83
C ASN A 284 4.92 1.48 27.97
N GLU A 285 5.38 1.98 29.14
CA GLU A 285 6.79 2.36 29.32
C GLU A 285 7.78 1.24 28.98
N ASP A 286 7.43 0.01 29.30
CA ASP A 286 8.27 -1.17 29.11
C ASP A 286 8.21 -1.77 27.70
N ILE A 287 7.30 -1.32 26.83
CA ILE A 287 7.11 -1.88 25.50
C ILE A 287 7.68 -0.95 24.44
N LEU A 288 8.76 -1.36 23.78
CA LEU A 288 9.37 -0.58 22.68
C LEU A 288 8.69 -0.81 21.33
N LEU A 289 8.14 -2.01 21.12
CA LEU A 289 7.42 -2.36 19.91
C LEU A 289 6.38 -3.44 20.18
N LYS A 290 5.33 -3.41 19.36
CA LYS A 290 4.22 -4.36 19.37
C LYS A 290 3.88 -4.72 17.93
N MET A 291 3.47 -5.94 17.67
CA MET A 291 3.13 -6.40 16.34
C MET A 291 1.86 -7.24 16.35
N ASP A 292 1.09 -7.13 15.28
CA ASP A 292 0.16 -8.16 14.85
C ASP A 292 0.48 -8.58 13.40
N CYS A 293 0.20 -9.81 13.05
CA CYS A 293 0.43 -10.28 11.70
C CYS A 293 -0.62 -11.31 11.25
N LEU A 294 -0.79 -11.41 9.94
CA LEU A 294 -1.59 -12.41 9.28
C LEU A 294 -0.66 -13.40 8.58
N VAL A 295 -0.89 -14.67 8.84
CA VAL A 295 -0.19 -15.79 8.23
C VAL A 295 -1.16 -16.47 7.26
N TYR A 296 -0.67 -16.88 6.10
CA TYR A 296 -1.42 -17.67 5.14
C TYR A 296 -0.68 -18.99 4.88
N ASN A 297 -1.20 -20.06 5.48
CA ASN A 297 -0.70 -21.40 5.21
C ASN A 297 -1.43 -21.93 3.98
N GLN A 298 -0.73 -21.98 2.87
CA GLN A 298 -1.28 -22.41 1.59
C GLN A 298 -1.83 -23.84 1.71
N PRO A 299 -3.08 -24.09 1.30
CA PRO A 299 -3.62 -25.46 1.23
C PRO A 299 -2.69 -26.34 0.40
N SER A 300 -2.45 -27.57 0.86
CA SER A 300 -1.58 -28.50 0.13
C SER A 300 -2.30 -29.05 -1.10
N ALA A 301 -1.55 -29.41 -2.14
CA ALA A 301 -2.09 -30.06 -3.33
C ALA A 301 -2.85 -31.38 -3.03
N LYS A 302 -2.71 -31.91 -1.80
CA LYS A 302 -3.43 -33.10 -1.32
C LYS A 302 -4.85 -32.80 -0.85
N ASP A 303 -5.15 -31.52 -0.62
CA ASP A 303 -6.46 -31.06 -0.11
C ASP A 303 -7.46 -30.79 -1.25
N PHE A 304 -7.03 -30.92 -2.53
CA PHE A 304 -7.85 -30.71 -3.71
C PHE A 304 -8.00 -32.00 -4.51
N ASP A 305 -9.18 -32.29 -5.02
CA ASP A 305 -9.41 -33.34 -6.00
C ASP A 305 -8.66 -33.04 -7.30
N ASN A 306 -8.17 -34.08 -7.98
CA ASN A 306 -7.16 -34.04 -9.05
C ASN A 306 -7.42 -33.13 -10.28
N ASP A 307 -8.58 -32.50 -10.41
CA ASP A 307 -8.96 -31.69 -11.59
C ASP A 307 -8.80 -30.16 -11.37
N ASP A 308 -8.53 -29.69 -10.16
CA ASP A 308 -8.46 -28.25 -9.82
C ASP A 308 -7.03 -27.70 -9.62
N PHE A 309 -6.01 -28.38 -10.14
CA PHE A 309 -4.59 -28.06 -9.90
C PHE A 309 -4.16 -26.66 -10.39
N ASP A 310 -4.86 -26.09 -11.37
CA ASP A 310 -4.53 -24.77 -11.95
C ASP A 310 -5.01 -23.58 -11.12
N CYS A 311 -5.75 -23.81 -10.02
CA CYS A 311 -6.43 -22.77 -9.24
C CYS A 311 -5.90 -22.61 -7.81
N ILE A 312 -4.77 -23.22 -7.42
CA ILE A 312 -4.25 -23.07 -6.05
C ILE A 312 -3.80 -21.60 -5.84
N PRO A 313 -4.40 -20.88 -4.87
CA PRO A 313 -4.02 -19.51 -4.62
C PRO A 313 -2.58 -19.44 -4.06
N VAL A 314 -1.64 -19.01 -4.87
CA VAL A 314 -0.22 -18.88 -4.49
C VAL A 314 -0.02 -17.54 -3.76
N ARG A 315 0.85 -17.55 -2.72
CA ARG A 315 1.35 -16.30 -2.14
C ARG A 315 2.26 -15.59 -3.15
N GLU A 316 1.91 -14.36 -3.49
CA GLU A 316 2.67 -13.52 -4.42
C GLU A 316 3.05 -12.21 -3.75
N ALA A 317 4.30 -11.77 -3.89
CA ALA A 317 4.78 -10.53 -3.31
C ALA A 317 5.28 -9.55 -4.38
N MET A 318 4.83 -8.30 -4.32
CA MET A 318 5.41 -7.21 -5.10
C MET A 318 6.49 -6.53 -4.27
N HIS A 319 7.74 -6.86 -4.53
CA HIS A 319 8.87 -6.33 -3.80
C HIS A 319 9.74 -5.46 -4.72
N VAL A 320 9.47 -4.13 -4.73
CA VAL A 320 10.15 -3.14 -5.56
C VAL A 320 11.15 -2.36 -4.73
N GLN A 321 12.43 -2.58 -4.98
CA GLN A 321 13.54 -1.89 -4.30
C GLN A 321 14.23 -0.87 -5.22
N SER A 322 13.94 -0.91 -6.53
CA SER A 322 14.49 0.01 -7.52
C SER A 322 13.79 1.36 -7.47
N ILE A 323 14.56 2.42 -7.60
CA ILE A 323 14.02 3.78 -7.80
C ILE A 323 13.45 3.88 -9.21
N SER A 324 12.20 4.34 -9.32
CA SER A 324 11.47 4.49 -10.58
C SER A 324 10.60 5.76 -10.54
N TYR A 325 9.88 6.04 -11.62
CA TYR A 325 8.82 7.07 -11.62
C TYR A 325 7.42 6.49 -11.32
N TRP A 326 7.32 5.16 -11.21
CA TRP A 326 6.02 4.50 -11.10
C TRP A 326 5.43 4.53 -9.69
N ALA A 327 6.17 4.03 -8.69
CA ALA A 327 5.78 4.03 -7.28
C ALA A 327 7.06 4.06 -6.43
N PRO A 328 6.99 4.55 -5.18
CA PRO A 328 8.14 4.58 -4.29
C PRO A 328 8.74 3.19 -4.08
N ALA A 329 10.05 3.11 -4.06
CA ALA A 329 10.73 1.96 -3.51
C ALA A 329 10.38 1.82 -2.01
N ASN A 330 10.53 0.63 -1.47
CA ASN A 330 10.33 0.43 -0.04
C ASN A 330 11.37 1.20 0.79
N ILE A 331 10.92 1.88 1.85
CA ILE A 331 11.78 2.59 2.80
C ILE A 331 12.22 1.71 3.98
N GLY A 332 11.81 0.45 3.96
CA GLY A 332 12.13 -0.56 4.97
C GLY A 332 12.00 -1.97 4.38
N PRO A 333 12.26 -3.03 5.15
CA PRO A 333 12.21 -4.40 4.66
C PRO A 333 10.76 -4.92 4.59
N TYR A 334 10.00 -4.46 3.61
CA TYR A 334 8.62 -4.88 3.31
C TYR A 334 8.39 -4.93 1.80
N SER A 335 7.40 -5.71 1.36
CA SER A 335 6.89 -5.69 -0.02
C SER A 335 5.78 -4.64 -0.14
N GLN A 336 5.67 -3.95 -1.26
CA GLN A 336 4.62 -2.96 -1.50
C GLN A 336 3.23 -3.56 -1.38
N ALA A 337 3.06 -4.82 -1.81
CA ALA A 337 1.86 -5.60 -1.58
C ALA A 337 2.17 -7.10 -1.55
N VAL A 338 1.32 -7.85 -0.87
CA VAL A 338 1.31 -9.32 -0.89
C VAL A 338 -0.11 -9.79 -1.17
N LYS A 339 -0.22 -10.71 -2.12
CA LYS A 339 -1.44 -11.38 -2.53
C LYS A 339 -1.43 -12.79 -1.94
N ALA A 340 -2.55 -13.21 -1.36
CA ALA A 340 -2.76 -14.54 -0.83
C ALA A 340 -4.25 -14.90 -0.95
N GLY A 341 -4.56 -16.02 -1.54
CA GLY A 341 -5.95 -16.38 -1.83
C GLY A 341 -6.65 -15.30 -2.66
N ALA A 342 -7.86 -14.96 -2.28
CA ALA A 342 -8.65 -13.89 -2.91
C ALA A 342 -8.30 -12.47 -2.43
N LEU A 343 -7.31 -12.32 -1.55
CA LEU A 343 -6.95 -11.05 -0.92
C LEU A 343 -5.61 -10.51 -1.40
N MET A 344 -5.50 -9.19 -1.39
CA MET A 344 -4.27 -8.46 -1.55
C MET A 344 -4.12 -7.46 -0.40
N PHE A 345 -2.97 -7.48 0.26
CA PHE A 345 -2.62 -6.57 1.34
C PHE A 345 -1.57 -5.59 0.84
N VAL A 346 -1.91 -4.31 0.82
CA VAL A 346 -1.03 -3.22 0.41
C VAL A 346 -0.40 -2.61 1.66
N SER A 347 0.91 -2.46 1.65
CA SER A 347 1.68 -1.83 2.74
C SER A 347 1.28 -0.39 2.95
N GLY A 348 1.66 0.16 4.09
CA GLY A 348 1.56 1.59 4.36
C GLY A 348 2.24 2.42 3.27
N ASN A 349 1.49 3.34 2.69
CA ASN A 349 1.95 4.25 1.65
C ASN A 349 1.87 5.68 2.12
N ILE A 350 2.99 6.39 2.05
CA ILE A 350 3.13 7.82 2.32
C ILE A 350 3.40 8.59 1.03
N GLY A 351 3.20 9.90 1.05
CA GLY A 351 3.32 10.76 -0.13
C GLY A 351 4.76 11.02 -0.57
N LEU A 352 5.49 10.00 -1.01
CA LEU A 352 6.86 10.12 -1.51
C LEU A 352 6.88 10.34 -3.02
N TRP A 353 7.71 11.27 -3.49
CA TRP A 353 8.11 11.30 -4.89
C TRP A 353 8.92 10.04 -5.24
N PRO A 354 8.44 9.19 -6.16
CA PRO A 354 9.09 7.90 -6.40
C PRO A 354 10.54 8.02 -6.85
N ALA A 355 10.84 9.00 -7.72
CA ALA A 355 12.17 9.19 -8.28
C ALA A 355 13.22 9.70 -7.27
N SER A 356 12.80 10.46 -6.26
CA SER A 356 13.71 11.06 -5.28
C SER A 356 13.59 10.47 -3.88
N MET A 357 12.51 9.74 -3.61
CA MET A 357 12.18 9.18 -2.30
C MET A 357 12.05 10.25 -1.20
N LYS A 358 11.73 11.49 -1.59
CA LYS A 358 11.42 12.61 -0.69
C LYS A 358 9.92 12.78 -0.54
N LEU A 359 9.47 13.23 0.62
CA LEU A 359 8.07 13.64 0.79
C LEU A 359 7.73 14.78 -0.17
N VAL A 360 6.51 14.77 -0.68
CA VAL A 360 5.98 15.84 -1.49
C VAL A 360 5.67 17.06 -0.60
N ASP A 361 5.98 18.23 -1.11
CA ASP A 361 5.58 19.50 -0.49
C ASP A 361 4.07 19.76 -0.70
N GLY A 362 3.48 20.71 0.03
CA GLY A 362 2.06 21.06 -0.10
C GLY A 362 1.13 20.50 0.98
N GLY A 363 1.69 19.92 2.04
CA GLY A 363 0.96 19.50 3.23
C GLY A 363 0.13 18.22 3.05
N VAL A 364 -0.85 18.03 3.93
CA VAL A 364 -1.61 16.77 4.03
C VAL A 364 -2.43 16.46 2.77
N SER A 365 -2.97 17.47 2.11
CA SER A 365 -3.79 17.29 0.89
C SER A 365 -2.97 16.64 -0.23
N THR A 366 -1.79 17.22 -0.52
CA THR A 366 -0.90 16.72 -1.57
C THR A 366 -0.32 15.35 -1.20
N GLN A 367 0.09 15.15 0.06
CA GLN A 367 0.57 13.85 0.53
C GLN A 367 -0.51 12.77 0.43
N ALA A 368 -1.77 13.07 0.80
CA ALA A 368 -2.88 12.14 0.70
C ALA A 368 -3.19 11.75 -0.75
N ALA A 369 -3.25 12.73 -1.66
CA ALA A 369 -3.50 12.46 -3.07
C ALA A 369 -2.39 11.61 -3.70
N LEU A 370 -1.12 11.95 -3.46
CA LEU A 370 0.01 11.21 -4.01
C LEU A 370 0.10 9.79 -3.45
N SER A 371 -0.07 9.60 -2.14
CA SER A 371 -0.03 8.28 -1.53
C SER A 371 -1.18 7.38 -1.97
N LEU A 372 -2.39 7.90 -2.18
CA LEU A 372 -3.50 7.15 -2.78
C LEU A 372 -3.21 6.76 -4.24
N ARG A 373 -2.57 7.62 -5.02
CA ARG A 373 -2.11 7.29 -6.37
C ARG A 373 -1.11 6.13 -6.36
N HIS A 374 -0.23 6.05 -5.35
CA HIS A 374 0.67 4.91 -5.20
C HIS A 374 -0.09 3.62 -4.88
N VAL A 375 -1.05 3.68 -3.97
CA VAL A 375 -1.93 2.53 -3.66
C VAL A 375 -2.64 2.04 -4.92
N ASP A 376 -3.26 2.94 -5.69
CA ASP A 376 -3.97 2.60 -6.93
C ASP A 376 -3.04 1.92 -7.95
N ARG A 377 -1.85 2.47 -8.16
CA ARG A 377 -0.84 1.89 -9.06
C ARG A 377 -0.40 0.49 -8.63
N ILE A 378 -0.21 0.28 -7.32
CA ILE A 378 0.17 -1.00 -6.75
C ILE A 378 -0.95 -2.02 -6.97
N VAL A 379 -2.20 -1.66 -6.66
CA VAL A 379 -3.37 -2.54 -6.85
C VAL A 379 -3.55 -2.89 -8.33
N SER A 380 -3.51 -1.90 -9.22
CA SER A 380 -3.61 -2.12 -10.67
C SER A 380 -2.49 -2.97 -11.25
N ALA A 381 -1.32 -2.97 -10.62
CA ALA A 381 -0.18 -3.78 -11.07
C ALA A 381 -0.30 -5.26 -10.70
N PHE A 382 -1.04 -5.58 -9.65
CA PHE A 382 -1.25 -6.94 -9.17
C PHE A 382 -2.48 -7.63 -9.78
N SER A 383 -3.44 -6.83 -10.26
CA SER A 383 -4.68 -7.33 -10.86
C SER A 383 -4.93 -6.60 -12.18
N ALA A 384 -5.16 -7.35 -13.25
CA ALA A 384 -5.40 -6.80 -14.59
C ALA A 384 -6.58 -5.79 -14.65
N HIS A 385 -7.50 -5.87 -13.70
CA HIS A 385 -8.68 -5.00 -13.59
C HIS A 385 -8.80 -4.37 -12.19
N GLY A 386 -7.74 -4.44 -11.37
CA GLY A 386 -7.75 -3.91 -10.01
C GLY A 386 -7.50 -2.40 -9.98
N ASN A 387 -8.20 -1.71 -9.09
CA ASN A 387 -7.99 -0.30 -8.78
C ASN A 387 -8.40 -0.03 -7.32
N LEU A 388 -8.36 1.22 -6.86
CA LEU A 388 -8.73 1.59 -5.49
C LEU A 388 -10.14 1.13 -5.07
N ARG A 389 -11.07 0.93 -6.00
CA ARG A 389 -12.43 0.44 -5.70
C ARG A 389 -12.46 -1.01 -5.22
N ASN A 390 -11.39 -1.77 -5.47
CA ASN A 390 -11.24 -3.13 -4.94
C ASN A 390 -10.87 -3.16 -3.44
N THR A 391 -10.73 -1.99 -2.80
CA THR A 391 -10.45 -1.91 -1.37
C THR A 391 -11.65 -2.37 -0.56
N LEU A 392 -11.48 -3.47 0.17
CA LEU A 392 -12.45 -4.00 1.11
C LEU A 392 -12.45 -3.20 2.42
N SER A 393 -11.27 -2.98 2.95
CA SER A 393 -11.06 -2.20 4.17
C SER A 393 -9.66 -1.59 4.20
N GLY A 394 -9.49 -0.55 5.01
CA GLY A 394 -8.19 0.08 5.20
C GLY A 394 -8.11 0.91 6.47
N VAL A 395 -6.89 1.30 6.77
CA VAL A 395 -6.58 2.24 7.84
C VAL A 395 -5.84 3.42 7.23
N CYS A 396 -6.32 4.61 7.53
CA CYS A 396 -5.66 5.88 7.25
C CYS A 396 -5.06 6.40 8.55
N TYR A 397 -3.75 6.33 8.67
CA TYR A 397 -3.02 6.91 9.80
C TYR A 397 -2.70 8.38 9.52
N LEU A 398 -2.88 9.23 10.50
CA LEU A 398 -2.74 10.68 10.42
C LEU A 398 -2.00 11.20 11.66
N THR A 399 -1.26 12.28 11.52
CA THR A 399 -0.54 12.88 12.65
C THR A 399 -1.33 13.97 13.38
N CYS A 400 -2.52 14.33 12.88
CA CYS A 400 -3.38 15.32 13.50
C CYS A 400 -4.85 15.05 13.18
N ALA A 401 -5.75 15.25 14.14
CA ALA A 401 -7.19 15.08 13.93
C ALA A 401 -7.78 16.05 12.89
N GLN A 402 -7.20 17.24 12.75
CA GLN A 402 -7.60 18.24 11.74
C GLN A 402 -7.37 17.74 10.31
N HIS A 403 -6.50 16.75 10.10
CA HIS A 403 -6.25 16.15 8.79
C HIS A 403 -7.33 15.14 8.35
N ILE A 404 -8.18 14.64 9.26
CA ILE A 404 -9.20 13.63 8.95
C ILE A 404 -10.17 14.07 7.84
N PRO A 405 -10.77 15.28 7.87
CA PRO A 405 -11.66 15.73 6.79
C PRO A 405 -10.97 15.78 5.43
N VAL A 406 -9.69 16.22 5.40
CA VAL A 406 -8.90 16.29 4.17
C VAL A 406 -8.63 14.89 3.62
N ALA A 407 -8.23 13.95 4.46
CA ALA A 407 -8.00 12.56 4.06
C ALA A 407 -9.30 11.90 3.54
N ARG A 408 -10.44 12.12 4.21
CA ARG A 408 -11.75 11.63 3.73
C ARG A 408 -12.11 12.17 2.35
N LYS A 409 -11.89 13.48 2.14
CA LYS A 409 -12.13 14.12 0.83
C LYS A 409 -11.22 13.53 -0.24
N ALA A 410 -9.93 13.34 0.06
CA ALA A 410 -8.99 12.71 -0.88
C ALA A 410 -9.40 11.29 -1.25
N TRP A 411 -9.80 10.45 -0.30
CA TRP A 411 -10.32 9.11 -0.54
C TRP A 411 -11.55 9.12 -1.44
N SER A 412 -12.55 9.93 -1.10
CA SER A 412 -13.79 10.05 -1.89
C SER A 412 -13.54 10.53 -3.32
N LEU A 413 -12.63 11.48 -3.52
CA LEU A 413 -12.26 11.94 -4.86
C LEU A 413 -11.56 10.84 -5.68
N ALA A 414 -10.60 10.14 -5.06
CA ALA A 414 -9.85 9.08 -5.73
C ALA A 414 -10.74 7.90 -6.16
N THR A 415 -11.69 7.50 -5.31
CA THR A 415 -12.63 6.41 -5.63
C THR A 415 -13.70 6.85 -6.65
N ARG A 416 -14.19 8.09 -6.59
CA ARG A 416 -15.15 8.63 -7.58
C ARG A 416 -14.54 8.77 -8.97
N ALA A 417 -13.30 9.21 -9.08
CA ALA A 417 -12.61 9.32 -10.37
C ALA A 417 -12.56 7.97 -11.10
N LYS A 418 -12.41 6.87 -10.36
CA LYS A 418 -12.42 5.51 -10.92
C LYS A 418 -13.81 5.04 -11.34
N ARG A 419 -14.88 5.49 -10.69
CA ARG A 419 -16.28 5.19 -11.10
C ARG A 419 -16.61 5.77 -12.47
N ALA A 420 -16.17 7.00 -12.72
CA ALA A 420 -16.42 7.67 -13.99
C ALA A 420 -15.81 6.96 -15.20
N LEU A 421 -14.77 6.13 -14.97
CA LEU A 421 -14.10 5.34 -16.01
C LEU A 421 -14.80 4.00 -16.27
N ASP A 422 -15.54 3.45 -15.30
CA ASP A 422 -16.12 2.11 -15.39
C ASP A 422 -17.55 2.07 -15.91
N ASP A 423 -18.16 3.20 -16.29
CA ASP A 423 -19.53 3.35 -16.80
C ASP A 423 -20.61 2.68 -15.91
N ASP A 424 -20.35 2.61 -14.59
CA ASP A 424 -21.16 1.86 -13.63
C ASP A 424 -22.03 2.80 -12.79
N SER A 425 -23.34 2.76 -13.01
CA SER A 425 -24.36 3.53 -12.28
C SER A 425 -24.79 2.88 -10.96
N SER A 426 -24.07 1.84 -10.50
CA SER A 426 -24.43 1.12 -9.29
C SER A 426 -24.05 1.89 -8.01
N ASP A 427 -24.88 1.68 -6.99
CA ASP A 427 -24.87 2.36 -5.69
C ASP A 427 -23.49 2.51 -5.04
N ASP A 428 -23.34 3.58 -4.26
CA ASP A 428 -22.14 4.05 -3.57
C ASP A 428 -21.48 3.02 -2.64
N VAL A 429 -20.63 2.14 -3.20
CA VAL A 429 -19.91 1.12 -2.47
C VAL A 429 -18.44 1.51 -2.36
N ASP A 430 -18.08 2.32 -1.36
CA ASP A 430 -16.69 2.57 -0.98
C ASP A 430 -16.24 1.57 0.11
N GLY A 431 -14.98 1.12 0.04
CA GLY A 431 -14.40 0.29 1.09
C GLY A 431 -14.41 0.98 2.46
N LEU A 432 -14.39 0.17 3.51
CA LEU A 432 -14.40 0.65 4.89
C LEU A 432 -13.03 1.25 5.26
N MET A 433 -13.01 2.53 5.63
CA MET A 433 -11.79 3.22 6.07
C MET A 433 -11.88 3.63 7.55
N ALA A 434 -10.91 3.18 8.33
CA ALA A 434 -10.67 3.64 9.69
C ALA A 434 -9.68 4.81 9.67
N TYR A 435 -10.02 5.94 10.30
CA TYR A 435 -9.16 7.13 10.39
C TYR A 435 -8.60 7.24 11.80
N ILE A 436 -7.29 7.08 11.93
CA ILE A 436 -6.59 6.94 13.20
C ILE A 436 -5.51 8.02 13.33
N VAL A 437 -5.49 8.74 14.45
CA VAL A 437 -4.45 9.72 14.73
C VAL A 437 -3.37 9.09 15.60
N VAL A 438 -2.13 9.19 15.13
CA VAL A 438 -0.94 8.62 15.77
C VAL A 438 0.12 9.72 15.99
N PRO A 439 1.05 9.56 16.96
CA PRO A 439 2.06 10.57 17.23
C PRO A 439 2.94 10.87 16.01
N ASN A 440 3.48 9.86 15.34
CA ASN A 440 4.36 10.05 14.19
C ASN A 440 4.23 8.92 13.16
N LEU A 441 4.61 9.25 11.92
CA LEU A 441 4.69 8.38 10.76
C LEU A 441 6.11 8.35 10.19
N PRO A 442 6.49 7.34 9.40
CA PRO A 442 7.81 7.29 8.78
C PRO A 442 8.10 8.56 7.95
N LYS A 443 9.36 9.05 8.02
CA LYS A 443 9.83 10.25 7.32
C LYS A 443 9.03 11.52 7.64
N GLU A 444 8.40 11.59 8.81
CA GLU A 444 7.58 12.74 9.24
C GLU A 444 6.39 12.99 8.29
N ALA A 445 5.87 11.93 7.67
CA ALA A 445 4.68 12.03 6.83
C ALA A 445 3.45 12.44 7.67
N LEU A 446 2.51 13.14 7.04
CA LEU A 446 1.27 13.60 7.68
C LEU A 446 0.14 12.58 7.53
N VAL A 447 0.25 11.68 6.57
CA VAL A 447 -0.75 10.65 6.24
C VAL A 447 -0.09 9.41 5.67
N GLU A 448 -0.63 8.24 6.05
CA GLU A 448 -0.24 6.92 5.54
C GLU A 448 -1.48 6.06 5.32
N TRP A 449 -1.58 5.44 4.14
CA TRP A 449 -2.69 4.55 3.78
C TRP A 449 -2.24 3.11 3.74
N GLN A 450 -2.95 2.24 4.46
CA GLN A 450 -2.81 0.79 4.41
C GLN A 450 -4.16 0.19 4.04
N VAL A 451 -4.22 -0.66 3.00
CA VAL A 451 -5.48 -1.24 2.53
C VAL A 451 -5.40 -2.74 2.31
N ALA A 452 -6.55 -3.39 2.49
CA ALA A 452 -6.80 -4.76 2.08
C ALA A 452 -7.80 -4.74 0.92
N CYS A 453 -7.46 -5.37 -0.20
CA CYS A 453 -8.25 -5.39 -1.41
C CYS A 453 -8.72 -6.81 -1.71
N SER A 454 -9.94 -6.96 -2.26
CA SER A 454 -10.40 -8.20 -2.88
C SER A 454 -9.94 -8.24 -4.34
N GLN A 455 -9.65 -9.44 -4.84
CA GLN A 455 -9.40 -9.65 -6.27
C GLN A 455 -10.69 -9.68 -7.08
N ASN A 456 -11.82 -9.86 -6.43
CA ASN A 456 -13.13 -9.88 -7.06
C ASN A 456 -13.65 -8.46 -7.31
N ALA A 457 -14.48 -8.31 -8.34
CA ALA A 457 -15.03 -7.01 -8.70
C ALA A 457 -15.96 -6.46 -7.61
N PRO A 458 -15.96 -5.15 -7.32
CA PRO A 458 -16.84 -4.53 -6.32
C PRO A 458 -18.34 -4.78 -6.52
N ARG A 459 -18.76 -5.14 -7.72
CA ARG A 459 -20.17 -5.46 -8.07
C ARG A 459 -20.79 -6.59 -7.24
N THR A 460 -19.96 -7.45 -6.65
CA THR A 460 -20.42 -8.56 -5.81
C THR A 460 -20.51 -8.20 -4.33
N TRP A 461 -20.18 -6.96 -3.98
CA TRP A 461 -20.13 -6.51 -2.59
C TRP A 461 -21.48 -5.95 -2.14
N LYS A 462 -21.76 -6.14 -0.85
CA LYS A 462 -22.88 -5.53 -0.16
C LYS A 462 -22.41 -4.77 1.06
N HIS A 463 -23.14 -3.72 1.38
CA HIS A 463 -22.94 -2.90 2.56
C HIS A 463 -24.07 -3.12 3.54
N TYR A 464 -23.70 -3.09 4.81
CA TYR A 464 -24.65 -3.05 5.90
C TYR A 464 -24.22 -1.98 6.89
N SER A 465 -25.17 -1.20 7.38
CA SER A 465 -24.93 -0.25 8.46
C SER A 465 -26.06 -0.35 9.49
N SER A 466 -25.70 -0.20 10.76
CA SER A 466 -26.65 -0.06 11.86
C SER A 466 -26.06 0.81 12.96
N SER A 467 -26.92 1.44 13.75
CA SER A 467 -26.55 2.21 14.92
C SER A 467 -27.28 1.68 16.13
N LEU A 468 -26.57 1.49 17.23
CA LEU A 468 -27.10 1.06 18.51
C LEU A 468 -26.77 2.10 19.57
N PHE A 469 -27.78 2.61 20.28
CA PHE A 469 -27.57 3.45 21.46
C PHE A 469 -27.62 2.60 22.73
N GLN A 470 -26.54 2.64 23.52
CA GLN A 470 -26.42 1.85 24.75
C GLN A 470 -25.62 2.63 25.80
N SER A 471 -26.17 2.75 27.02
CA SER A 471 -25.46 3.28 28.21
C SER A 471 -24.68 4.57 27.94
N GLY A 472 -25.32 5.53 27.23
CA GLY A 472 -24.73 6.85 26.97
C GLY A 472 -23.74 6.91 25.80
N CYS A 473 -23.61 5.85 25.01
CA CYS A 473 -22.84 5.86 23.79
C CYS A 473 -23.63 5.39 22.56
N THR A 474 -23.19 5.82 21.40
CA THR A 474 -23.68 5.30 20.10
C THR A 474 -22.61 4.40 19.51
N LEU A 475 -23.01 3.20 19.12
CA LEU A 475 -22.20 2.25 18.38
C LEU A 475 -22.66 2.25 16.93
N ASP A 476 -21.84 2.79 16.03
CA ASP A 476 -22.12 2.82 14.59
C ASP A 476 -21.36 1.70 13.89
N PHE A 477 -22.10 0.72 13.42
CA PHE A 477 -21.59 -0.45 12.70
C PHE A 477 -21.65 -0.20 11.20
N LYS A 478 -20.55 -0.42 10.52
CA LYS A 478 -20.47 -0.44 9.05
C LYS A 478 -19.75 -1.70 8.62
N SER A 479 -20.35 -2.49 7.74
CA SER A 479 -19.71 -3.70 7.22
C SER A 479 -19.79 -3.76 5.70
N VAL A 480 -18.76 -4.38 5.11
CA VAL A 480 -18.67 -4.74 3.70
C VAL A 480 -18.45 -6.24 3.63
N TYR A 481 -19.21 -6.90 2.77
CA TYR A 481 -19.07 -8.34 2.55
C TYR A 481 -19.34 -8.71 1.09
N GLU A 482 -18.71 -9.76 0.65
CA GLU A 482 -18.90 -10.32 -0.67
C GLU A 482 -20.04 -11.33 -0.65
N THR A 483 -20.99 -11.23 -1.62
CA THR A 483 -22.22 -12.06 -1.65
C THR A 483 -21.95 -13.55 -1.83
N ALA A 484 -20.95 -13.91 -2.60
CA ALA A 484 -20.49 -15.30 -2.82
C ALA A 484 -19.21 -15.62 -2.05
N GLY A 485 -18.72 -14.68 -1.25
CA GLY A 485 -17.35 -14.66 -0.82
C GLY A 485 -17.08 -15.20 0.57
N ALA A 486 -15.81 -15.45 0.76
CA ALA A 486 -15.20 -15.93 1.98
C ALA A 486 -14.83 -14.81 2.96
N ILE A 487 -15.08 -13.53 2.63
CA ILE A 487 -14.51 -12.39 3.36
C ILE A 487 -15.56 -11.36 3.73
N SER A 488 -15.45 -10.84 4.96
CA SER A 488 -16.18 -9.66 5.43
C SER A 488 -15.29 -8.82 6.32
N SER A 489 -15.45 -7.50 6.23
CA SER A 489 -14.86 -6.55 7.17
C SER A 489 -15.96 -5.73 7.83
N CYS A 490 -15.77 -5.37 9.09
CA CYS A 490 -16.67 -4.49 9.83
C CYS A 490 -15.84 -3.47 10.60
N VAL A 491 -16.27 -2.20 10.56
CA VAL A 491 -15.73 -1.13 11.41
C VAL A 491 -16.85 -0.64 12.31
N VAL A 492 -16.55 -0.54 13.59
CA VAL A 492 -17.48 -0.04 14.60
C VAL A 492 -16.90 1.17 15.30
N ASN A 493 -17.59 2.28 15.22
CA ASN A 493 -17.23 3.50 15.93
C ASN A 493 -18.09 3.60 17.20
N CYS A 494 -17.46 3.75 18.35
CA CYS A 494 -18.12 4.03 19.62
C CYS A 494 -17.94 5.53 19.93
N SER A 495 -19.00 6.29 19.77
CA SER A 495 -19.04 7.72 20.07
C SER A 495 -19.82 7.98 21.36
N ILE A 496 -19.29 8.86 22.21
CA ILE A 496 -19.90 9.16 23.51
C ILE A 496 -20.90 10.31 23.37
N VAL A 497 -22.08 10.11 23.96
CA VAL A 497 -23.12 11.13 24.09
C VAL A 497 -23.18 11.67 25.52
N SER A 498 -22.73 10.89 26.50
CA SER A 498 -22.63 11.28 27.93
C SER A 498 -21.16 11.54 28.31
N SER A 499 -20.94 12.11 29.51
CA SER A 499 -19.59 12.36 30.02
C SER A 499 -18.81 11.10 30.42
N GLU A 500 -19.46 9.94 30.47
CA GLU A 500 -18.88 8.68 30.94
C GLU A 500 -19.50 7.48 30.22
N ILE A 501 -18.68 6.47 29.88
CA ILE A 501 -19.11 5.17 29.35
C ILE A 501 -18.68 4.07 30.33
N ASN A 502 -19.60 3.13 30.59
CA ASN A 502 -19.27 1.86 31.25
C ASN A 502 -19.22 0.73 30.23
N LEU A 503 -18.04 0.17 30.01
CA LEU A 503 -17.83 -0.91 29.05
C LEU A 503 -18.49 -2.25 29.47
N ASP A 504 -18.73 -2.47 30.77
CA ASP A 504 -19.46 -3.67 31.25
C ASP A 504 -20.86 -3.74 30.63
N ASP A 505 -21.49 -2.59 30.41
CA ASP A 505 -22.84 -2.49 29.84
C ASP A 505 -22.81 -2.49 28.30
N VAL A 506 -21.75 -1.95 27.71
CA VAL A 506 -21.63 -1.72 26.26
C VAL A 506 -21.16 -2.97 25.52
N MET A 507 -20.15 -3.68 26.08
CA MET A 507 -19.52 -4.81 25.39
C MET A 507 -20.44 -5.99 25.08
N PRO A 508 -21.37 -6.41 25.99
CA PRO A 508 -22.32 -7.47 25.64
C PRO A 508 -23.23 -7.09 24.47
N SER A 509 -23.69 -5.84 24.43
CA SER A 509 -24.54 -5.32 23.35
C SER A 509 -23.77 -5.20 22.03
N PHE A 510 -22.52 -4.76 22.08
CA PHE A 510 -21.61 -4.75 20.94
C PHE A 510 -21.43 -6.15 20.34
N ILE A 511 -21.12 -7.16 21.16
CA ILE A 511 -20.90 -8.52 20.70
C ILE A 511 -22.17 -9.12 20.09
N LYS A 512 -23.33 -8.91 20.74
CA LYS A 512 -24.62 -9.37 20.23
C LYS A 512 -24.93 -8.78 18.85
N GLU A 513 -24.70 -7.49 18.68
CA GLU A 513 -24.95 -6.82 17.39
C GLU A 513 -23.93 -7.27 16.34
N LEU A 514 -22.65 -7.44 16.68
CA LEU A 514 -21.62 -7.97 15.79
C LEU A 514 -21.98 -9.39 15.30
N GLN A 515 -22.46 -10.25 16.20
CA GLN A 515 -22.94 -11.59 15.84
C GLN A 515 -24.15 -11.53 14.91
N ARG A 516 -25.10 -10.61 15.18
CA ARG A 516 -26.28 -10.41 14.33
C ARG A 516 -25.88 -9.99 12.91
N ILE A 517 -24.95 -9.04 12.79
CA ILE A 517 -24.43 -8.57 11.50
C ILE A 517 -23.68 -9.69 10.78
N SER A 518 -22.84 -10.44 11.48
CA SER A 518 -22.14 -11.60 10.92
C SER A 518 -23.13 -12.58 10.29
N ILE A 519 -24.16 -13.00 11.03
CA ILE A 519 -25.18 -13.96 10.55
C ILE A 519 -25.92 -13.41 9.32
N GLN A 520 -26.32 -12.14 9.36
CA GLN A 520 -26.97 -11.49 8.20
C GLN A 520 -26.08 -11.49 6.94
N ASN A 521 -24.78 -11.33 7.13
CA ASN A 521 -23.80 -11.34 6.07
C ASN A 521 -23.39 -12.78 5.66
N GLY A 522 -24.01 -13.81 6.27
CA GLY A 522 -23.73 -15.22 5.99
C GLY A 522 -22.47 -15.76 6.65
N PHE A 523 -21.97 -15.07 7.69
CA PHE A 523 -20.80 -15.51 8.47
C PHE A 523 -21.22 -16.05 9.83
N LEU A 524 -20.51 -17.06 10.31
CA LEU A 524 -20.63 -17.56 11.67
C LEU A 524 -19.69 -16.78 12.59
N SER A 525 -19.97 -16.77 13.90
CA SER A 525 -19.06 -16.18 14.89
C SER A 525 -17.66 -16.83 14.88
N THR A 526 -17.59 -18.09 14.46
CA THR A 526 -16.33 -18.83 14.29
C THR A 526 -15.46 -18.30 13.14
N HIS A 527 -16.02 -17.52 12.22
CA HIS A 527 -15.28 -16.91 11.12
C HIS A 527 -14.62 -15.57 11.51
N LEU A 528 -14.92 -15.02 12.69
CA LEU A 528 -14.23 -13.86 13.22
C LEU A 528 -12.81 -14.24 13.64
N LEU A 529 -11.80 -13.60 13.07
CA LEU A 529 -10.39 -13.92 13.33
C LEU A 529 -9.68 -12.85 14.14
N LEU A 530 -9.98 -11.58 13.91
CA LEU A 530 -9.31 -10.45 14.55
C LEU A 530 -10.30 -9.37 14.96
N LEU A 531 -10.15 -8.88 16.18
CA LEU A 531 -10.65 -7.59 16.65
C LEU A 531 -9.47 -6.67 16.92
N ARG A 532 -9.33 -5.60 16.13
CA ARG A 532 -8.35 -4.55 16.37
C ARG A 532 -9.07 -3.37 16.99
N ILE A 533 -8.74 -3.05 18.23
CA ILE A 533 -9.41 -2.06 19.05
C ILE A 533 -8.49 -0.86 19.24
N PHE A 534 -8.81 0.22 18.57
CA PHE A 534 -8.15 1.51 18.76
C PHE A 534 -8.91 2.29 19.84
N TYR A 535 -8.22 2.80 20.83
CA TYR A 535 -8.83 3.53 21.92
C TYR A 535 -8.07 4.82 22.26
N LEU A 536 -8.79 5.86 22.67
CA LEU A 536 -8.17 7.09 23.16
C LEU A 536 -7.52 6.83 24.51
N LYS A 537 -6.19 6.88 24.56
CA LYS A 537 -5.42 6.67 25.80
C LYS A 537 -5.83 7.66 26.91
N SER A 538 -6.06 8.91 26.55
CA SER A 538 -6.52 9.95 27.44
C SER A 538 -7.84 9.64 28.15
N ALA A 539 -8.72 8.86 27.52
CA ALA A 539 -10.01 8.45 28.09
C ALA A 539 -9.89 7.32 29.14
N LEU A 540 -8.79 6.57 29.15
CA LEU A 540 -8.56 5.46 30.10
C LEU A 540 -7.94 5.89 31.44
N ARG A 541 -7.46 7.11 31.58
CA ARG A 541 -6.79 7.59 32.80
C ARG A 541 -5.71 6.65 33.35
N ARG A 542 -4.83 6.14 32.49
CA ARG A 542 -3.74 5.19 32.80
C ARG A 542 -4.19 3.80 33.27
N ARG A 543 -5.36 3.35 32.84
CA ARG A 543 -5.89 2.00 33.14
C ARG A 543 -5.74 1.03 31.96
N GLU A 544 -4.73 1.20 31.12
CA GLU A 544 -4.55 0.41 29.89
C GLU A 544 -4.40 -1.10 30.20
N VAL A 545 -3.59 -1.46 31.21
CA VAL A 545 -3.38 -2.86 31.62
C VAL A 545 -4.69 -3.48 32.11
N GLU A 546 -5.48 -2.72 32.90
CA GLU A 546 -6.80 -3.17 33.37
C GLU A 546 -7.78 -3.35 32.21
N MET A 547 -7.72 -2.48 31.20
CA MET A 547 -8.50 -2.58 29.96
C MET A 547 -8.15 -3.85 29.19
N GLU A 548 -6.86 -4.18 29.05
CA GLU A 548 -6.42 -5.41 28.40
C GLU A 548 -6.96 -6.65 29.12
N VAL A 549 -6.88 -6.68 30.45
CA VAL A 549 -7.42 -7.77 31.28
C VAL A 549 -8.94 -7.88 31.14
N PHE A 550 -9.64 -6.75 31.22
CA PHE A 550 -11.10 -6.69 31.09
C PHE A 550 -11.56 -7.20 29.73
N LEU A 551 -11.01 -6.69 28.64
CA LEU A 551 -11.39 -7.10 27.28
C LEU A 551 -11.03 -8.56 27.00
N SER A 552 -9.85 -9.01 27.42
CA SER A 552 -9.46 -10.41 27.28
C SER A 552 -10.44 -11.34 27.98
N ARG A 553 -10.90 -11.01 29.17
CA ARG A 553 -11.87 -11.79 29.93
C ARG A 553 -13.26 -11.76 29.29
N THR A 554 -13.80 -10.55 29.09
CA THR A 554 -15.17 -10.36 28.57
C THR A 554 -15.34 -10.96 27.18
N LEU A 555 -14.32 -10.80 26.32
CA LEU A 555 -14.37 -11.33 24.97
C LEU A 555 -14.09 -12.84 24.91
N GLN A 556 -13.27 -13.40 25.82
CA GLN A 556 -13.10 -14.85 25.94
C GLN A 556 -14.37 -15.57 26.33
N ASP A 557 -15.21 -14.94 27.16
CA ASP A 557 -16.50 -15.51 27.59
C ASP A 557 -17.58 -15.41 26.50
N LEU A 558 -17.49 -14.39 25.63
CA LEU A 558 -18.51 -14.05 24.62
C LEU A 558 -18.16 -14.46 23.19
N LEU A 559 -16.89 -14.66 22.89
CA LEU A 559 -16.39 -14.99 21.55
C LEU A 559 -15.68 -16.34 21.50
N PRO A 560 -15.64 -16.98 20.33
CA PRO A 560 -14.84 -18.19 20.14
C PRO A 560 -13.37 -17.98 20.51
N SER A 561 -12.74 -19.00 21.09
CA SER A 561 -11.36 -18.93 21.61
C SER A 561 -10.28 -18.63 20.57
N GLN A 562 -10.61 -18.74 19.29
CA GLN A 562 -9.70 -18.42 18.18
C GLN A 562 -9.59 -16.93 17.86
N VAL A 563 -10.53 -16.10 18.32
CA VAL A 563 -10.53 -14.68 18.02
C VAL A 563 -9.32 -14.01 18.65
N ARG A 564 -8.56 -13.29 17.84
CA ARG A 564 -7.42 -12.49 18.30
C ARG A 564 -7.85 -11.07 18.57
N ILE A 565 -7.30 -10.47 19.61
CA ILE A 565 -7.60 -9.11 20.03
C ILE A 565 -6.28 -8.34 20.01
N SER A 566 -6.29 -7.16 19.40
CA SER A 566 -5.18 -6.22 19.41
C SER A 566 -5.65 -4.90 19.98
N LEU A 567 -5.04 -4.44 21.07
CA LEU A 567 -5.36 -3.18 21.74
C LEU A 567 -4.32 -2.12 21.40
N LEU A 568 -4.76 -1.01 20.87
CA LEU A 568 -3.90 0.02 20.29
C LEU A 568 -4.27 1.41 20.83
N PRO A 569 -3.41 2.01 21.69
CA PRO A 569 -3.60 3.36 22.17
C PRO A 569 -3.35 4.37 21.04
N VAL A 570 -4.25 5.36 20.88
CA VAL A 570 -4.16 6.35 19.82
C VAL A 570 -4.43 7.76 20.33
N GLU A 571 -3.97 8.78 19.60
CA GLU A 571 -4.12 10.19 19.92
C GLU A 571 -5.50 10.74 19.52
N GLY A 572 -6.13 10.14 18.51
CA GLY A 572 -7.45 10.54 18.04
C GLY A 572 -8.09 9.52 17.12
N LEU A 573 -9.38 9.64 16.94
CA LEU A 573 -10.21 8.77 16.10
C LEU A 573 -11.18 9.58 15.24
N GLY A 574 -11.53 9.04 14.08
CA GLY A 574 -12.57 9.63 13.23
C GLY A 574 -13.96 9.58 13.89
N ASP A 575 -14.88 10.42 13.39
CA ASP A 575 -16.29 10.44 13.80
C ASP A 575 -16.53 10.73 15.30
N ASN A 576 -15.62 11.46 15.96
CA ASN A 576 -15.64 11.72 17.41
C ASN A 576 -15.71 10.44 18.25
N ALA A 577 -15.21 9.33 17.72
CA ALA A 577 -15.15 8.07 18.43
C ALA A 577 -14.11 8.13 19.55
N VAL A 578 -14.38 7.41 20.64
CA VAL A 578 -13.41 7.16 21.72
C VAL A 578 -12.84 5.75 21.65
N ILE A 579 -13.57 4.84 21.01
CA ILE A 579 -13.13 3.50 20.66
C ILE A 579 -13.55 3.24 19.22
N MET A 580 -12.66 2.69 18.43
CA MET A 580 -12.93 2.20 17.07
C MET A 580 -12.48 0.74 16.99
N ILE A 581 -13.33 -0.13 16.49
CA ILE A 581 -13.05 -1.55 16.37
C ILE A 581 -13.09 -1.95 14.91
N SER A 582 -11.99 -2.54 14.43
CA SER A 582 -11.93 -3.15 13.10
C SER A 582 -12.00 -4.67 13.26
N CYS A 583 -12.98 -5.28 12.60
CA CYS A 583 -13.25 -6.71 12.66
C CYS A 583 -12.99 -7.36 11.30
N HIS A 584 -12.34 -8.51 11.30
CA HIS A 584 -12.03 -9.27 10.09
C HIS A 584 -12.57 -10.69 10.19
N PHE A 585 -13.38 -11.08 9.20
CA PHE A 585 -14.01 -12.38 9.10
C PHE A 585 -13.51 -13.11 7.85
N HIS A 586 -13.27 -14.41 8.00
CA HIS A 586 -12.96 -15.34 6.91
C HIS A 586 -13.79 -16.60 7.07
N LYS A 587 -14.36 -17.11 5.95
CA LYS A 587 -15.02 -18.45 5.92
C LYS A 587 -14.01 -19.55 5.74
#